data_c370c001ae4ef434fb5ec5a112b41ca2
#
_entry.id   c370c001ae4ef434fb5ec5a112b41ca2
#
_cell.length_a   1.000
_cell.length_b   1.000
_cell.length_c   1.000
_cell.angle_alpha   90.00
_cell.angle_beta   90.00
_cell.angle_gamma   90.00
#
_symmetry.space_group_name_H-M   'P 1'
#
loop_
_entity.id
_entity.type
_entity.pdbx_description
1 polymer ?
#
loop_
_entity_poly.entity_id
_entity_poly.type
_entity_poly.pdbx_seq_one_letter_code
_entity_poly.pdbx_strand_id
1 'polypeptide(L)'
;MRLQLALLAALCLLAAGTARADEASGTWTGSLEGRGNYFWETSTRVIVPEIEVKVEAPNGVRAGVGELVDVISSASIAQTGSDVDAVFTELRHGIHAEVGKEFDLGGVQLDPTVHATYSTEDDYTSWIYGIGTDFSFDERTNKISLGVTLVNDTVEANNDAAFDGELNGITTTLSYERVLTPILVLTVGYQLGYLQGFLGNPYRRVVFEEGAPIREAPPGSRTRHNASAKLSLYVPPTHTALQLLYRGYIDSWDIGAITPELRVLQEVGEDLIVRSHYRFYAQTSASFVRSDGSAYPGASAMPSGPSSNDPKLAELTTHTFGVGLEYRFSFLEHSFLDFARNASIDISIDRYLSTSTFGDGVMATAGGRLPF
;
A
#
# COMPACT_ATOMS: atom_id res chain seq x y z
N MET A 1 2.67 20.46 11.53
CA MET A 1 2.55 21.53 10.53
C MET A 1 3.81 22.39 10.37
N ARG A 2 4.42 22.93 11.42
CA ARG A 2 5.64 23.77 11.27
C ARG A 2 6.91 23.02 10.88
N LEU A 3 7.08 21.77 11.32
CA LEU A 3 8.24 20.93 10.97
C LEU A 3 8.14 20.40 9.54
N GLN A 4 6.95 20.10 9.05
CA GLN A 4 6.63 19.61 7.72
C GLN A 4 6.88 20.66 6.64
N LEU A 5 6.43 21.90 6.88
CA LEU A 5 6.77 23.05 6.03
C LEU A 5 8.26 23.37 6.02
N ALA A 6 8.97 23.13 7.13
CA ALA A 6 10.40 23.31 7.23
C ALA A 6 11.18 22.24 6.45
N LEU A 7 10.72 20.97 6.43
CA LEU A 7 11.32 19.90 5.62
C LEU A 7 11.09 20.11 4.12
N LEU A 8 9.87 20.49 3.72
CA LEU A 8 9.58 20.87 2.32
C LEU A 8 10.41 22.09 1.88
N ALA A 9 10.51 23.11 2.73
CA ALA A 9 11.35 24.27 2.46
C ALA A 9 12.86 23.93 2.43
N ALA A 10 13.31 23.00 3.27
CA ALA A 10 14.70 22.53 3.30
C ALA A 10 15.03 21.68 2.05
N LEU A 11 14.10 20.83 1.56
CA LEU A 11 14.29 20.11 0.30
C LEU A 11 14.27 21.05 -0.90
N CYS A 12 13.38 22.05 -0.94
CA CYS A 12 13.38 23.09 -1.97
C CYS A 12 14.67 23.95 -1.92
N LEU A 13 15.20 24.23 -0.74
CA LEU A 13 16.46 24.96 -0.55
C LEU A 13 17.68 24.10 -0.88
N LEU A 14 17.66 22.79 -0.60
CA LEU A 14 18.69 21.84 -1.03
C LEU A 14 18.69 21.68 -2.56
N ALA A 15 17.52 21.58 -3.19
CA ALA A 15 17.36 21.59 -4.64
C ALA A 15 17.86 22.90 -5.26
N ALA A 16 17.59 24.05 -4.64
CA ALA A 16 18.06 25.36 -5.08
C ALA A 16 19.55 25.63 -4.77
N GLY A 17 20.08 25.04 -3.69
CA GLY A 17 21.49 25.21 -3.26
C GLY A 17 22.50 24.42 -4.08
N THR A 18 22.11 23.26 -4.61
CA THR A 18 22.96 22.43 -5.49
C THR A 18 23.06 22.97 -6.94
N ALA A 19 22.19 23.93 -7.31
CA ALA A 19 22.25 24.60 -8.62
C ALA A 19 23.50 25.48 -8.83
N ARG A 20 24.44 25.51 -7.87
CA ARG A 20 25.68 26.32 -7.97
C ARG A 20 26.96 25.51 -8.03
N ALA A 21 26.92 24.20 -8.11
CA ALA A 21 28.08 23.35 -8.21
C ALA A 21 28.08 22.60 -9.56
N ASP A 22 28.97 23.02 -10.43
CA ASP A 22 29.39 22.44 -11.71
C ASP A 22 28.35 22.38 -12.85
N GLU A 23 28.80 22.85 -14.02
CA GLU A 23 28.15 22.86 -15.33
C GLU A 23 27.87 21.43 -15.86
N ALA A 24 26.99 20.67 -15.23
CA ALA A 24 26.30 19.60 -15.91
C ALA A 24 25.17 20.24 -16.72
N SER A 25 25.26 20.22 -18.03
CA SER A 25 24.36 20.84 -19.00
C SER A 25 22.96 20.12 -19.07
N GLY A 26 22.39 19.72 -17.96
CA GLY A 26 21.09 19.06 -17.86
C GLY A 26 20.10 19.91 -17.06
N THR A 27 18.81 19.71 -17.35
CA THR A 27 17.71 20.34 -16.62
C THR A 27 17.23 19.42 -15.50
N TRP A 28 16.84 20.01 -14.38
CA TRP A 28 16.05 19.32 -13.36
C TRP A 28 14.68 19.00 -13.92
N THR A 29 14.20 17.80 -13.64
CA THR A 29 12.83 17.39 -13.94
C THR A 29 12.16 16.89 -12.66
N GLY A 30 10.85 16.87 -12.64
CA GLY A 30 10.15 16.37 -11.46
C GLY A 30 8.64 16.28 -11.68
N SER A 31 7.93 15.90 -10.62
CA SER A 31 6.48 15.93 -10.57
C SER A 31 5.97 16.30 -9.19
N LEU A 32 4.84 16.99 -9.17
CA LEU A 32 3.98 17.16 -8.01
C LEU A 32 2.76 16.27 -8.20
N GLU A 33 2.49 15.41 -7.24
CA GLU A 33 1.34 14.51 -7.24
C GLU A 33 0.49 14.77 -6.02
N GLY A 34 -0.83 14.86 -6.21
CA GLY A 34 -1.80 14.93 -5.14
C GLY A 34 -2.84 13.84 -5.32
N ARG A 35 -3.22 13.16 -4.24
CA ARG A 35 -4.20 12.08 -4.26
C ARG A 35 -5.11 12.14 -3.05
N GLY A 36 -6.39 11.86 -3.25
CA GLY A 36 -7.36 11.64 -2.19
C GLY A 36 -7.98 10.27 -2.35
N ASN A 37 -7.90 9.46 -1.30
CA ASN A 37 -8.54 8.15 -1.23
C ASN A 37 -9.69 8.22 -0.24
N TYR A 38 -10.82 7.65 -0.60
CA TYR A 38 -12.00 7.49 0.23
C TYR A 38 -12.36 6.02 0.31
N PHE A 39 -12.51 5.51 1.53
CA PHE A 39 -12.99 4.17 1.81
C PHE A 39 -14.20 4.24 2.72
N TRP A 40 -15.22 3.46 2.41
CA TRP A 40 -16.41 3.33 3.23
C TRP A 40 -16.89 1.87 3.25
N GLU A 41 -17.16 1.39 4.43
CA GLU A 41 -17.90 0.16 4.72
C GLU A 41 -18.87 0.40 5.89
N THR A 42 -19.66 -0.58 6.28
CA THR A 42 -20.72 -0.41 7.29
C THR A 42 -20.21 0.16 8.61
N SER A 43 -18.99 -0.19 9.02
CA SER A 43 -18.43 0.19 10.32
C SER A 43 -17.26 1.19 10.23
N THR A 44 -16.72 1.46 9.03
CA THR A 44 -15.49 2.22 8.90
C THR A 44 -15.56 3.17 7.73
N ARG A 45 -15.09 4.39 7.95
CA ARG A 45 -14.83 5.39 6.91
C ARG A 45 -13.40 5.87 7.05
N VAL A 46 -12.67 5.92 5.93
CA VAL A 46 -11.30 6.41 5.89
C VAL A 46 -11.17 7.43 4.76
N ILE A 47 -10.52 8.56 5.04
CA ILE A 47 -10.18 9.59 4.05
C ILE A 47 -8.67 9.78 4.14
N VAL A 48 -7.97 9.62 3.00
CA VAL A 48 -6.50 9.68 2.95
C VAL A 48 -6.09 10.67 1.87
N PRO A 49 -5.94 11.96 2.18
CA PRO A 49 -5.21 12.88 1.33
C PRO A 49 -3.70 12.57 1.39
N GLU A 50 -3.07 12.63 0.23
CA GLU A 50 -1.65 12.41 0.03
C GLU A 50 -1.09 13.45 -0.94
N ILE A 51 0.13 13.91 -0.69
CA ILE A 51 0.88 14.77 -1.58
C ILE A 51 2.31 14.25 -1.70
N GLU A 52 2.85 14.23 -2.90
CA GLU A 52 4.20 13.76 -3.18
C GLU A 52 4.91 14.69 -4.17
N VAL A 53 6.18 14.94 -3.91
CA VAL A 53 7.10 15.65 -4.82
C VAL A 53 8.24 14.72 -5.17
N LYS A 54 8.47 14.54 -6.47
CA LYS A 54 9.63 13.81 -7.01
C LYS A 54 10.47 14.74 -7.86
N VAL A 55 11.78 14.60 -7.73
CA VAL A 55 12.74 15.37 -8.51
C VAL A 55 13.84 14.47 -9.03
N GLU A 56 14.35 14.78 -10.21
CA GLU A 56 15.53 14.16 -10.80
C GLU A 56 16.54 15.25 -11.16
N ALA A 57 17.74 15.11 -10.61
CA ALA A 57 18.85 16.00 -10.88
C ALA A 57 19.49 15.67 -12.23
N PRO A 58 20.21 16.64 -12.88
CA PRO A 58 20.91 16.42 -14.15
C PRO A 58 21.91 15.26 -14.15
N ASN A 59 22.42 14.88 -12.98
CA ASN A 59 23.33 13.74 -12.81
C ASN A 59 22.62 12.40 -12.63
N GLY A 60 21.27 12.35 -12.79
CA GLY A 60 20.43 11.17 -12.68
C GLY A 60 20.10 10.73 -11.24
N VAL A 61 20.46 11.54 -10.23
CA VAL A 61 19.98 11.29 -8.85
C VAL A 61 18.51 11.68 -8.75
N ARG A 62 17.69 10.75 -8.29
CA ARG A 62 16.26 10.96 -8.04
C ARG A 62 16.02 11.03 -6.54
N ALA A 63 15.13 11.90 -6.14
CA ALA A 63 14.65 12.00 -4.77
C ALA A 63 13.14 12.23 -4.75
N GLY A 64 12.47 11.62 -3.79
CA GLY A 64 11.04 11.77 -3.56
C GLY A 64 10.76 12.03 -2.09
N VAL A 65 9.75 12.83 -1.80
CA VAL A 65 9.19 13.02 -0.48
C VAL A 65 7.68 13.16 -0.58
N GLY A 66 6.97 12.50 0.30
CA GLY A 66 5.52 12.60 0.37
C GLY A 66 5.01 12.56 1.80
N GLU A 67 3.81 13.08 1.96
CA GLU A 67 3.04 13.05 3.19
C GLU A 67 1.65 12.50 2.91
N LEU A 68 1.18 11.63 3.80
CA LEU A 68 -0.19 11.17 3.84
C LEU A 68 -0.80 11.47 5.21
N VAL A 69 -2.09 11.72 5.22
CA VAL A 69 -2.86 11.90 6.46
C VAL A 69 -4.08 10.98 6.39
N ASP A 70 -4.14 9.96 7.25
CA ASP A 70 -5.32 9.12 7.38
C ASP A 70 -6.27 9.71 8.41
N VAL A 71 -7.49 10.00 8.00
CA VAL A 71 -8.60 10.34 8.89
C VAL A 71 -9.54 9.13 8.95
N ILE A 72 -9.46 8.38 10.04
CA ILE A 72 -10.21 7.14 10.24
C ILE A 72 -11.37 7.42 11.18
N SER A 73 -12.60 7.18 10.73
CA SER A 73 -13.77 7.17 11.59
C SER A 73 -14.35 5.76 11.58
N SER A 74 -14.33 5.09 12.72
CA SER A 74 -14.78 3.71 12.85
C SER A 74 -15.81 3.59 13.96
N ALA A 75 -16.88 2.84 13.71
CA ALA A 75 -17.79 2.38 14.75
C ALA A 75 -17.19 1.16 15.43
N SER A 76 -17.46 0.98 16.71
CA SER A 76 -16.81 0.01 17.61
C SER A 76 -17.05 -1.48 17.30
N ILE A 77 -17.60 -1.85 16.14
CA ILE A 77 -17.67 -3.25 15.68
C ILE A 77 -16.28 -3.91 15.62
N ALA A 78 -15.23 -3.12 15.44
CA ALA A 78 -13.84 -3.60 15.53
C ALA A 78 -13.40 -3.89 16.98
N GLN A 79 -14.12 -3.40 17.97
CA GLN A 79 -13.91 -3.61 19.39
C GLN A 79 -15.11 -4.41 19.94
N THR A 80 -15.01 -5.72 20.00
CA THR A 80 -16.03 -6.55 20.62
C THR A 80 -16.09 -6.30 22.13
N GLY A 81 -16.87 -5.34 22.52
CA GLY A 81 -17.21 -5.02 23.91
C GLY A 81 -18.42 -4.09 23.91
N SER A 82 -19.49 -4.56 24.37
CA SER A 82 -20.78 -4.01 24.84
C SER A 82 -21.20 -2.54 24.61
N ASP A 83 -20.40 -1.65 24.05
CA ASP A 83 -20.79 -0.27 23.73
C ASP A 83 -20.74 -0.03 22.21
N VAL A 84 -21.86 -0.28 21.56
CA VAL A 84 -22.04 -0.25 20.09
C VAL A 84 -22.08 1.16 19.51
N ASP A 85 -22.02 2.21 20.33
CA ASP A 85 -22.26 3.60 19.91
C ASP A 85 -21.05 4.54 19.95
N ALA A 86 -19.85 4.05 20.31
CA ALA A 86 -18.67 4.89 20.30
C ALA A 86 -18.03 4.93 18.91
N VAL A 87 -18.36 5.97 18.13
CA VAL A 87 -17.57 6.34 16.94
C VAL A 87 -16.30 7.02 17.44
N PHE A 88 -15.14 6.44 17.14
CA PHE A 88 -13.86 7.10 17.38
C PHE A 88 -13.30 7.65 16.06
N THR A 89 -12.54 8.71 16.16
CA THR A 89 -11.81 9.29 15.02
C THR A 89 -10.34 9.24 15.38
N GLU A 90 -9.58 8.61 14.52
CA GLU A 90 -8.12 8.51 14.59
C GLU A 90 -7.50 9.32 13.47
N LEU A 91 -6.36 9.96 13.78
CA LEU A 91 -5.60 10.74 12.82
C LEU A 91 -4.17 10.19 12.76
N ARG A 92 -3.81 9.63 11.61
CA ARG A 92 -2.45 9.18 11.33
C ARG A 92 -1.75 10.14 10.39
N HIS A 93 -0.53 10.53 10.75
CA HIS A 93 0.38 11.24 9.88
C HIS A 93 1.49 10.28 9.42
N GLY A 94 1.75 10.26 8.12
CA GLY A 94 2.84 9.48 7.54
C GLY A 94 3.69 10.35 6.61
N ILE A 95 5.00 10.27 6.77
CA ILE A 95 5.97 10.92 5.87
C ILE A 95 6.85 9.84 5.29
N HIS A 96 7.04 9.85 3.98
CA HIS A 96 7.99 8.97 3.32
C HIS A 96 9.02 9.79 2.53
N ALA A 97 10.21 9.22 2.38
CA ALA A 97 11.28 9.76 1.55
C ALA A 97 12.00 8.63 0.83
N GLU A 98 12.42 8.90 -0.40
CA GLU A 98 13.19 7.96 -1.21
C GLU A 98 14.32 8.67 -1.97
N VAL A 99 15.41 7.93 -2.21
CA VAL A 99 16.54 8.38 -3.05
C VAL A 99 17.03 7.20 -3.86
N GLY A 100 17.28 7.43 -5.15
CA GLY A 100 17.81 6.43 -6.08
C GLY A 100 18.64 7.04 -7.17
N LYS A 101 19.39 6.19 -7.86
CA LYS A 101 20.16 6.58 -9.05
C LYS A 101 20.41 5.36 -9.93
N GLU A 102 20.14 5.51 -11.23
CA GLU A 102 20.48 4.48 -12.20
C GLU A 102 21.97 4.57 -12.59
N PHE A 103 22.61 3.40 -12.74
CA PHE A 103 23.97 3.23 -13.23
C PHE A 103 23.98 2.31 -14.45
N ASP A 104 24.65 2.73 -15.52
CA ASP A 104 24.89 1.87 -16.68
C ASP A 104 26.23 1.12 -16.49
N LEU A 105 26.18 -0.19 -16.45
CA LEU A 105 27.31 -1.09 -16.27
C LEU A 105 27.68 -1.82 -17.57
N GLY A 106 27.46 -1.20 -18.72
CA GLY A 106 27.86 -1.75 -20.02
C GLY A 106 26.89 -2.84 -20.52
N GLY A 107 25.60 -2.53 -20.56
CA GLY A 107 24.54 -3.42 -21.03
C GLY A 107 23.64 -3.95 -19.92
N VAL A 108 24.00 -3.70 -18.66
CA VAL A 108 23.13 -3.89 -17.48
C VAL A 108 22.91 -2.55 -16.83
N GLN A 109 21.67 -2.14 -16.68
CA GLN A 109 21.28 -0.98 -15.87
C GLN A 109 20.98 -1.46 -14.46
N LEU A 110 21.66 -0.86 -13.48
CA LEU A 110 21.49 -1.05 -12.06
C LEU A 110 20.82 0.18 -11.46
N ASP A 111 19.68 0.01 -10.82
CA ASP A 111 18.91 1.11 -10.24
C ASP A 111 18.62 0.89 -8.75
N PRO A 112 19.59 1.15 -7.86
CA PRO A 112 19.38 1.08 -6.42
C PRO A 112 18.54 2.26 -5.93
N THR A 113 17.67 1.96 -4.96
CA THR A 113 16.81 2.92 -4.27
C THR A 113 16.80 2.60 -2.77
N VAL A 114 16.91 3.61 -1.95
CA VAL A 114 16.68 3.52 -0.50
C VAL A 114 15.47 4.37 -0.14
N HIS A 115 14.67 3.89 0.81
CA HIS A 115 13.50 4.62 1.29
C HIS A 115 13.33 4.49 2.79
N ALA A 116 12.66 5.46 3.37
CA ALA A 116 12.25 5.45 4.77
C ALA A 116 10.85 6.05 4.89
N THR A 117 10.05 5.48 5.79
CA THR A 117 8.73 6.00 6.15
C THR A 117 8.63 6.09 7.66
N TYR A 118 8.09 7.19 8.15
CA TYR A 118 7.71 7.37 9.53
C TYR A 118 6.22 7.66 9.59
N SER A 119 5.48 6.97 10.45
CA SER A 119 4.09 7.31 10.72
C SER A 119 3.79 7.29 12.21
N THR A 120 2.82 8.10 12.62
CA THR A 120 2.42 8.22 14.02
C THR A 120 0.92 8.47 14.14
N GLU A 121 0.34 7.83 15.13
CA GLU A 121 -1.01 8.02 15.67
C GLU A 121 -0.90 8.27 17.19
N ASP A 122 -2.01 8.43 17.87
CA ASP A 122 -2.01 8.69 19.31
C ASP A 122 -1.42 7.53 20.15
N ASP A 123 -1.53 6.30 19.64
CA ASP A 123 -1.13 5.07 20.31
C ASP A 123 -0.32 4.11 19.43
N TYR A 124 0.16 4.60 18.29
CA TYR A 124 0.94 3.81 17.35
C TYR A 124 2.02 4.63 16.66
N THR A 125 3.25 4.12 16.67
CA THR A 125 4.36 4.73 15.92
C THR A 125 5.04 3.65 15.07
N SER A 126 5.31 3.96 13.80
CA SER A 126 5.94 3.04 12.86
C SER A 126 7.14 3.67 12.17
N TRP A 127 8.22 2.91 12.08
CA TRP A 127 9.37 3.18 11.24
C TRP A 127 9.57 2.06 10.23
N ILE A 128 9.67 2.42 8.96
CA ILE A 128 9.91 1.50 7.85
C ILE A 128 11.15 1.98 7.12
N TYR A 129 12.08 1.07 6.85
CA TYR A 129 13.29 1.33 6.07
C TYR A 129 13.43 0.28 4.99
N GLY A 130 13.85 0.67 3.81
CA GLY A 130 14.07 -0.29 2.75
C GLY A 130 15.18 0.09 1.80
N ILE A 131 15.72 -0.96 1.19
CA ILE A 131 16.60 -0.88 0.05
C ILE A 131 16.07 -1.78 -1.04
N GLY A 132 16.05 -1.28 -2.25
CA GLY A 132 15.69 -2.03 -3.44
C GLY A 132 16.69 -1.80 -4.55
N THR A 133 16.68 -2.66 -5.55
CA THR A 133 17.43 -2.45 -6.78
C THR A 133 16.79 -3.19 -7.94
N ASP A 134 16.73 -2.53 -9.09
CA ASP A 134 16.35 -3.12 -10.36
C ASP A 134 17.60 -3.40 -11.20
N PHE A 135 17.67 -4.58 -11.79
CA PHE A 135 18.67 -4.98 -12.77
C PHE A 135 17.97 -5.16 -14.11
N SER A 136 18.17 -4.22 -15.03
CA SER A 136 17.64 -4.31 -16.39
C SER A 136 18.74 -4.69 -17.36
N PHE A 137 18.51 -5.67 -18.22
CA PHE A 137 19.47 -6.20 -19.17
C PHE A 137 18.80 -6.61 -20.47
N ASP A 138 19.61 -6.97 -21.46
CA ASP A 138 19.14 -7.37 -22.81
C ASP A 138 18.23 -6.26 -23.40
N GLU A 139 18.79 -5.06 -23.55
CA GLU A 139 18.09 -3.87 -24.03
C GLU A 139 16.83 -3.54 -23.20
N ARG A 140 16.86 -3.78 -21.89
CA ARG A 140 15.75 -3.61 -20.93
C ARG A 140 14.53 -4.50 -21.20
N THR A 141 14.67 -5.56 -22.00
CA THR A 141 13.61 -6.55 -22.20
C THR A 141 13.45 -7.49 -21.01
N ASN A 142 14.45 -7.55 -20.16
CA ASN A 142 14.46 -8.33 -18.91
C ASN A 142 14.76 -7.41 -17.74
N LYS A 143 14.02 -7.58 -16.64
CA LYS A 143 14.25 -6.86 -15.39
C LYS A 143 14.10 -7.80 -14.18
N ILE A 144 15.10 -7.82 -13.31
CA ILE A 144 15.05 -8.47 -11.99
C ILE A 144 15.00 -7.35 -10.94
N SER A 145 14.01 -7.43 -10.05
CA SER A 145 13.89 -6.50 -8.91
C SER A 145 14.11 -7.26 -7.61
N LEU A 146 14.96 -6.73 -6.75
CA LEU A 146 15.23 -7.23 -5.40
C LEU A 146 14.90 -6.13 -4.39
N GLY A 147 14.36 -6.49 -3.24
CA GLY A 147 14.10 -5.54 -2.17
C GLY A 147 14.14 -6.19 -0.79
N VAL A 148 14.55 -5.39 0.19
CA VAL A 148 14.48 -5.71 1.61
C VAL A 148 13.88 -4.52 2.33
N THR A 149 12.87 -4.76 3.16
CA THR A 149 12.21 -3.74 3.98
C THR A 149 12.17 -4.22 5.42
N LEU A 150 12.53 -3.35 6.35
CA LEU A 150 12.46 -3.54 7.80
C LEU A 150 11.34 -2.67 8.36
N VAL A 151 10.63 -3.19 9.34
CA VAL A 151 9.55 -2.50 10.06
C VAL A 151 9.84 -2.58 11.55
N ASN A 152 9.70 -1.45 12.24
CA ASN A 152 9.79 -1.35 13.69
C ASN A 152 8.64 -0.48 14.19
N ASP A 153 7.71 -1.11 14.89
CA ASP A 153 6.51 -0.44 15.40
C ASP A 153 6.46 -0.50 16.91
N THR A 154 5.98 0.59 17.52
CA THR A 154 5.58 0.67 18.92
C THR A 154 4.06 0.77 18.96
N VAL A 155 3.43 -0.05 19.78
CA VAL A 155 1.98 -0.15 19.93
C VAL A 155 1.63 0.13 21.40
N GLU A 156 0.89 1.18 21.63
CA GLU A 156 0.38 1.56 22.95
C GLU A 156 -1.13 1.31 23.04
N ALA A 157 -1.75 1.64 24.13
CA ALA A 157 -3.20 1.57 24.29
C ALA A 157 -3.70 2.75 25.13
N ASN A 158 -4.53 3.60 24.57
CA ASN A 158 -5.08 4.79 25.25
C ASN A 158 -5.90 4.46 26.52
N ASN A 159 -6.42 3.24 26.62
CA ASN A 159 -7.20 2.75 27.78
C ASN A 159 -6.39 1.89 28.77
N ASP A 160 -5.11 1.67 28.54
CA ASP A 160 -4.21 0.85 29.36
C ASP A 160 -2.77 1.38 29.29
N ALA A 161 -2.45 2.36 30.09
CA ALA A 161 -1.11 2.98 30.11
C ALA A 161 0.03 2.03 30.55
N ALA A 162 -0.28 0.81 30.99
CA ALA A 162 0.72 -0.22 31.30
C ALA A 162 1.00 -1.14 30.09
N PHE A 163 0.23 -1.01 29.01
CA PHE A 163 0.45 -1.77 27.80
C PHE A 163 1.51 -1.07 26.94
N ASP A 164 2.54 -1.82 26.60
CA ASP A 164 3.64 -1.42 25.73
C ASP A 164 4.00 -2.63 24.85
N GLY A 165 3.64 -2.55 23.58
CA GLY A 165 3.83 -3.59 22.59
C GLY A 165 4.81 -3.17 21.51
N GLU A 166 5.68 -4.08 21.08
CA GLU A 166 6.58 -3.86 19.96
C GLU A 166 6.27 -4.85 18.85
N LEU A 167 6.44 -4.41 17.60
CA LEU A 167 6.42 -5.26 16.42
C LEU A 167 7.66 -4.99 15.58
N ASN A 168 8.36 -6.05 15.23
CA ASN A 168 9.51 -6.01 14.34
C ASN A 168 9.25 -6.89 13.12
N GLY A 169 9.66 -6.43 11.95
CA GLY A 169 9.43 -7.17 10.71
C GLY A 169 10.53 -7.02 9.68
N ILE A 170 10.68 -8.06 8.88
CA ILE A 170 11.49 -8.04 7.66
C ILE A 170 10.68 -8.61 6.52
N THR A 171 10.74 -7.94 5.38
CA THR A 171 10.14 -8.40 4.13
C THR A 171 11.19 -8.39 3.04
N THR A 172 11.32 -9.50 2.32
CA THR A 172 12.15 -9.60 1.12
C THR A 172 11.27 -9.77 -0.11
N THR A 173 11.61 -9.12 -1.20
CA THR A 173 10.91 -9.21 -2.47
C THR A 173 11.86 -9.60 -3.58
N LEU A 174 11.38 -10.45 -4.48
CA LEU A 174 12.05 -10.81 -5.73
C LEU A 174 11.00 -10.75 -6.82
N SER A 175 11.27 -10.07 -7.93
CA SER A 175 10.45 -10.15 -9.12
C SER A 175 11.29 -10.26 -10.37
N TYR A 176 10.70 -10.86 -11.40
CA TYR A 176 11.27 -10.94 -12.73
C TYR A 176 10.21 -10.51 -13.75
N GLU A 177 10.58 -9.56 -14.57
CA GLU A 177 9.76 -9.06 -15.67
C GLU A 177 10.44 -9.33 -17.01
N ARG A 178 9.70 -9.79 -17.99
CA ARG A 178 10.19 -10.05 -19.34
C ARG A 178 9.22 -9.58 -20.40
N VAL A 179 9.73 -8.82 -21.35
CA VAL A 179 9.05 -8.53 -22.61
C VAL A 179 9.15 -9.75 -23.51
N LEU A 180 8.07 -10.53 -23.62
CA LEU A 180 8.02 -11.75 -24.41
C LEU A 180 7.90 -11.44 -25.91
N THR A 181 7.09 -10.41 -26.23
CA THR A 181 6.92 -9.85 -27.57
C THR A 181 6.64 -8.34 -27.44
N PRO A 182 6.65 -7.55 -28.52
CA PRO A 182 6.33 -6.13 -28.46
C PRO A 182 4.96 -5.77 -27.84
N ILE A 183 4.06 -6.75 -27.74
CA ILE A 183 2.70 -6.56 -27.20
C ILE A 183 2.43 -7.42 -25.97
N LEU A 184 3.39 -8.20 -25.48
CA LEU A 184 3.17 -9.15 -24.38
C LEU A 184 4.30 -9.09 -23.37
N VAL A 185 3.94 -8.78 -22.11
CA VAL A 185 4.87 -8.72 -20.97
C VAL A 185 4.41 -9.68 -19.88
N LEU A 186 5.34 -10.46 -19.36
CA LEU A 186 5.15 -11.34 -18.20
C LEU A 186 5.94 -10.78 -17.01
N THR A 187 5.29 -10.67 -15.85
CA THR A 187 5.93 -10.38 -14.56
C THR A 187 5.59 -11.51 -13.60
N VAL A 188 6.58 -12.07 -12.92
CA VAL A 188 6.40 -13.01 -11.80
C VAL A 188 7.09 -12.45 -10.57
N GLY A 189 6.53 -12.70 -9.40
CA GLY A 189 7.06 -12.16 -8.16
C GLY A 189 6.87 -13.11 -6.98
N TYR A 190 7.76 -12.98 -6.01
CA TYR A 190 7.70 -13.67 -4.74
C TYR A 190 8.08 -12.72 -3.61
N GLN A 191 7.35 -12.79 -2.51
CA GLN A 191 7.61 -12.02 -1.30
C GLN A 191 7.59 -12.95 -0.09
N LEU A 192 8.62 -12.82 0.75
CA LEU A 192 8.71 -13.46 2.05
C LEU A 192 8.72 -12.39 3.13
N GLY A 193 7.78 -12.49 4.07
CA GLY A 193 7.70 -11.62 5.24
C GLY A 193 7.81 -12.41 6.53
N TYR A 194 8.55 -11.88 7.49
CA TYR A 194 8.60 -12.39 8.86
C TYR A 194 8.29 -11.22 9.82
N LEU A 195 7.34 -11.44 10.72
CA LEU A 195 6.94 -10.48 11.75
C LEU A 195 7.10 -11.16 13.11
N GLN A 196 7.51 -10.39 14.11
CA GLN A 196 7.66 -10.82 15.49
C GLN A 196 7.26 -9.71 16.45
N GLY A 197 6.61 -10.07 17.55
CA GLY A 197 6.18 -9.15 18.60
C GLY A 197 4.68 -9.17 18.82
N PHE A 198 4.09 -8.03 19.11
CA PHE A 198 2.65 -7.88 19.26
C PHE A 198 1.96 -7.77 17.90
N LEU A 199 1.24 -8.82 17.50
CA LEU A 199 0.60 -8.92 16.21
C LEU A 199 -0.96 -8.85 16.28
N GLY A 200 -1.48 -8.35 17.39
CA GLY A 200 -2.91 -8.18 17.64
C GLY A 200 -3.35 -6.72 17.66
N ASN A 201 -4.62 -6.50 18.03
CA ASN A 201 -5.15 -5.19 18.32
C ASN A 201 -5.23 -4.98 19.83
N PRO A 202 -4.66 -3.90 20.43
CA PRO A 202 -4.62 -3.72 21.89
C PRO A 202 -6.01 -3.54 22.52
N TYR A 203 -7.01 -3.16 21.73
CA TYR A 203 -8.38 -2.92 22.18
C TYR A 203 -9.28 -4.12 22.04
N ARG A 204 -8.95 -5.10 21.17
CA ARG A 204 -9.81 -6.25 20.90
C ARG A 204 -9.82 -7.22 22.07
N ARG A 205 -11.04 -7.67 22.44
CA ARG A 205 -11.26 -8.60 23.53
C ARG A 205 -11.80 -9.94 23.01
N VAL A 206 -11.39 -11.02 23.65
CA VAL A 206 -11.89 -12.38 23.43
C VAL A 206 -12.59 -12.90 24.67
N VAL A 207 -13.63 -13.69 24.44
CA VAL A 207 -14.46 -14.29 25.51
C VAL A 207 -14.04 -15.74 25.69
N PHE A 208 -13.93 -16.19 26.95
CA PHE A 208 -13.72 -17.55 27.36
C PHE A 208 -14.99 -18.12 28.03
N GLU A 209 -15.11 -19.45 28.13
CA GLU A 209 -16.22 -20.10 28.80
C GLU A 209 -16.33 -19.64 30.26
N GLU A 210 -15.20 -19.37 30.90
CA GLU A 210 -15.13 -18.90 32.27
C GLU A 210 -14.29 -17.63 32.40
N GLY A 211 -14.74 -16.68 33.19
CA GLY A 211 -14.03 -15.44 33.53
C GLY A 211 -14.43 -14.25 32.66
N ALA A 212 -13.76 -13.11 32.91
CA ALA A 212 -13.99 -11.87 32.15
C ALA A 212 -13.31 -11.91 30.78
N PRO A 213 -13.80 -11.15 29.77
CA PRO A 213 -13.12 -10.99 28.50
C PRO A 213 -11.69 -10.41 28.69
N ILE A 214 -10.73 -10.98 28.00
CA ILE A 214 -9.34 -10.53 28.02
C ILE A 214 -8.89 -10.03 26.64
N ARG A 215 -7.75 -9.32 26.57
CA ARG A 215 -7.13 -8.90 25.31
C ARG A 215 -6.84 -10.12 24.45
N GLU A 216 -7.02 -9.99 23.14
CA GLU A 216 -6.62 -11.03 22.20
C GLU A 216 -5.11 -11.28 22.27
N ALA A 217 -4.70 -12.50 22.01
CA ALA A 217 -3.31 -12.93 22.04
C ALA A 217 -3.03 -13.85 20.85
N PRO A 218 -2.90 -13.31 19.61
CA PRO A 218 -2.46 -14.11 18.48
C PRO A 218 -1.01 -14.59 18.69
N PRO A 219 -0.53 -15.57 17.91
CA PRO A 219 0.88 -15.99 18.00
C PRO A 219 1.82 -14.79 17.79
N GLY A 220 2.86 -14.69 18.62
CA GLY A 220 3.84 -13.60 18.62
C GLY A 220 4.80 -13.59 17.42
N SER A 221 4.59 -14.45 16.42
CA SER A 221 5.34 -14.43 15.16
C SER A 221 4.44 -14.85 13.99
N ARG A 222 4.77 -14.36 12.80
CA ARG A 222 4.05 -14.69 11.56
C ARG A 222 5.00 -14.70 10.37
N THR A 223 5.10 -15.82 9.67
CA THR A 223 5.81 -15.93 8.39
C THR A 223 4.78 -15.91 7.27
N ARG A 224 5.01 -15.07 6.26
CA ARG A 224 4.09 -14.84 5.14
C ARG A 224 4.79 -15.13 3.82
N HIS A 225 4.14 -15.89 2.96
CA HIS A 225 4.59 -16.18 1.60
C HIS A 225 3.56 -15.67 0.61
N ASN A 226 4.01 -14.94 -0.39
CA ASN A 226 3.15 -14.38 -1.43
C ASN A 226 3.83 -14.61 -2.78
N ALA A 227 3.17 -15.33 -3.67
CA ALA A 227 3.60 -15.53 -5.05
C ALA A 227 2.62 -14.84 -5.99
N SER A 228 3.12 -14.19 -7.04
CA SER A 228 2.29 -13.47 -8.00
C SER A 228 2.76 -13.67 -9.44
N ALA A 229 1.81 -13.57 -10.36
CA ALA A 229 2.06 -13.52 -11.79
C ALA A 229 1.15 -12.46 -12.42
N LYS A 230 1.67 -11.69 -13.39
CA LYS A 230 0.93 -10.73 -14.21
C LYS A 230 1.29 -10.93 -15.67
N LEU A 231 0.28 -11.10 -16.50
CA LEU A 231 0.41 -11.13 -17.94
C LEU A 231 -0.27 -9.88 -18.51
N SER A 232 0.46 -9.05 -19.23
CA SER A 232 -0.03 -7.83 -19.86
C SER A 232 0.03 -7.96 -21.37
N LEU A 233 -1.12 -7.89 -22.04
CA LEU A 233 -1.28 -7.98 -23.48
C LEU A 233 -1.83 -6.65 -24.01
N TYR A 234 -1.14 -6.03 -24.96
CA TYR A 234 -1.65 -4.89 -25.70
C TYR A 234 -2.25 -5.36 -27.05
N VAL A 235 -3.41 -4.83 -27.39
CA VAL A 235 -4.13 -5.13 -28.64
C VAL A 235 -4.13 -3.87 -29.52
N PRO A 236 -3.15 -3.69 -30.43
CA PRO A 236 -2.95 -2.44 -31.16
C PRO A 236 -4.18 -1.97 -31.97
N PRO A 237 -4.95 -2.83 -32.66
CA PRO A 237 -6.09 -2.35 -33.46
C PRO A 237 -7.20 -1.65 -32.66
N THR A 238 -7.32 -2.00 -31.40
CA THR A 238 -8.36 -1.43 -30.52
C THR A 238 -7.79 -0.50 -29.46
N HIS A 239 -6.46 -0.34 -29.41
CA HIS A 239 -5.77 0.43 -28.34
C HIS A 239 -6.17 -0.02 -26.93
N THR A 240 -6.28 -1.34 -26.74
CA THR A 240 -6.72 -1.95 -25.49
C THR A 240 -5.56 -2.70 -24.84
N ALA A 241 -5.28 -2.46 -23.56
CA ALA A 241 -4.41 -3.31 -22.76
C ALA A 241 -5.25 -4.21 -21.84
N LEU A 242 -4.96 -5.50 -21.88
CA LEU A 242 -5.55 -6.51 -21.02
C LEU A 242 -4.49 -6.98 -20.03
N GLN A 243 -4.82 -7.03 -18.74
CA GLN A 243 -3.92 -7.54 -17.71
C GLN A 243 -4.62 -8.62 -16.92
N LEU A 244 -4.03 -9.81 -16.92
CA LEU A 244 -4.44 -10.91 -16.05
C LEU A 244 -3.44 -11.02 -14.91
N LEU A 245 -3.92 -10.89 -13.68
CA LEU A 245 -3.14 -10.97 -12.47
C LEU A 245 -3.60 -12.16 -11.63
N TYR A 246 -2.66 -12.82 -10.99
CA TYR A 246 -2.93 -13.86 -10.02
C TYR A 246 -1.98 -13.72 -8.83
N ARG A 247 -2.50 -13.83 -7.61
CA ARG A 247 -1.73 -13.88 -6.38
C ARG A 247 -2.19 -15.05 -5.54
N GLY A 248 -1.22 -15.84 -5.08
CA GLY A 248 -1.39 -16.86 -4.05
C GLY A 248 -0.68 -16.45 -2.78
N TYR A 249 -1.29 -16.71 -1.63
CA TYR A 249 -0.79 -16.37 -0.32
C TYR A 249 -0.96 -17.55 0.63
N ILE A 250 0.06 -17.81 1.48
CA ILE A 250 -0.01 -18.71 2.63
C ILE A 250 0.80 -18.11 3.78
N ASP A 251 0.44 -18.45 5.02
CA ASP A 251 1.22 -18.04 6.19
C ASP A 251 1.25 -19.08 7.32
N SER A 252 2.05 -18.78 8.34
CA SER A 252 2.22 -19.65 9.52
C SER A 252 1.02 -19.64 10.47
N TRP A 253 -0.03 -18.88 10.19
CA TRP A 253 -1.29 -18.87 10.92
C TRP A 253 -2.37 -19.72 10.22
N ASP A 254 -1.95 -20.53 9.23
CA ASP A 254 -2.77 -21.40 8.39
C ASP A 254 -3.74 -20.67 7.45
N ILE A 255 -3.52 -19.37 7.23
CA ILE A 255 -4.28 -18.64 6.21
C ILE A 255 -3.69 -18.95 4.83
N GLY A 256 -4.53 -19.47 3.95
CA GLY A 256 -4.29 -19.55 2.52
C GLY A 256 -5.25 -18.63 1.78
N ALA A 257 -4.76 -17.88 0.77
CA ALA A 257 -5.63 -17.01 -0.03
C ALA A 257 -5.26 -17.01 -1.51
N ILE A 258 -6.26 -16.72 -2.35
CA ILE A 258 -6.10 -16.52 -3.80
C ILE A 258 -6.73 -15.20 -4.23
N THR A 259 -6.09 -14.55 -5.21
CA THR A 259 -6.57 -13.27 -5.75
C THR A 259 -6.36 -13.23 -7.26
N PRO A 260 -7.24 -13.81 -8.07
CA PRO A 260 -7.28 -13.53 -9.52
C PRO A 260 -7.90 -12.16 -9.79
N GLU A 261 -7.35 -11.45 -10.77
CA GLU A 261 -7.83 -10.13 -11.18
C GLU A 261 -7.67 -9.96 -12.70
N LEU A 262 -8.70 -9.42 -13.36
CA LEU A 262 -8.66 -8.99 -14.75
C LEU A 262 -8.82 -7.47 -14.80
N ARG A 263 -7.92 -6.80 -15.53
CA ARG A 263 -7.98 -5.36 -15.83
C ARG A 263 -8.06 -5.13 -17.32
N VAL A 264 -8.87 -4.18 -17.70
CA VAL A 264 -8.97 -3.67 -19.07
C VAL A 264 -8.68 -2.18 -19.05
N LEU A 265 -7.72 -1.75 -19.85
CA LEU A 265 -7.38 -0.35 -20.04
C LEU A 265 -7.64 -0.01 -21.50
N GLN A 266 -8.53 0.94 -21.75
CA GLN A 266 -8.94 1.37 -23.08
C GLN A 266 -8.49 2.80 -23.32
N GLU A 267 -7.62 3.02 -24.29
CA GLU A 267 -7.31 4.36 -24.79
C GLU A 267 -8.47 4.84 -25.67
N VAL A 268 -8.96 6.05 -25.41
CA VAL A 268 -10.04 6.72 -26.14
C VAL A 268 -9.50 8.06 -26.62
N GLY A 269 -9.13 8.11 -27.90
CA GLY A 269 -8.37 9.25 -28.42
C GLY A 269 -6.97 9.31 -27.84
N GLU A 270 -6.41 10.52 -27.75
CA GLU A 270 -5.02 10.74 -27.32
C GLU A 270 -4.89 10.99 -25.81
N ASP A 271 -5.96 11.43 -25.17
CA ASP A 271 -5.91 12.01 -23.82
C ASP A 271 -6.67 11.21 -22.77
N LEU A 272 -7.63 10.36 -23.16
CA LEU A 272 -8.50 9.66 -22.23
C LEU A 272 -8.15 8.19 -22.15
N ILE A 273 -7.93 7.67 -20.94
CA ILE A 273 -7.84 6.24 -20.63
C ILE A 273 -9.01 5.85 -19.74
N VAL A 274 -9.79 4.88 -20.19
CA VAL A 274 -10.85 4.25 -19.40
C VAL A 274 -10.30 2.94 -18.82
N ARG A 275 -10.44 2.75 -17.52
CA ARG A 275 -10.00 1.55 -16.81
C ARG A 275 -11.20 0.84 -16.25
N SER A 276 -11.20 -0.49 -16.32
CA SER A 276 -12.15 -1.34 -15.59
C SER A 276 -11.43 -2.56 -15.06
N HIS A 277 -11.86 -3.05 -13.91
CA HIS A 277 -11.32 -4.28 -13.38
C HIS A 277 -12.34 -5.08 -12.58
N TYR A 278 -12.07 -6.38 -12.52
CA TYR A 278 -12.74 -7.30 -11.63
C TYR A 278 -11.70 -8.09 -10.86
N ARG A 279 -11.82 -8.11 -9.53
CA ARG A 279 -10.98 -8.88 -8.62
C ARG A 279 -11.84 -9.80 -7.78
N PHE A 280 -11.44 -11.06 -7.74
CA PHE A 280 -11.93 -12.04 -6.79
C PHE A 280 -10.89 -12.24 -5.69
N TYR A 281 -11.31 -12.38 -4.46
CA TYR A 281 -10.46 -12.76 -3.33
C TYR A 281 -11.17 -13.79 -2.50
N ALA A 282 -10.44 -14.83 -2.07
CA ALA A 282 -10.92 -15.81 -1.10
C ALA A 282 -9.77 -16.21 -0.17
N GLN A 283 -10.06 -16.31 1.13
CA GLN A 283 -9.11 -16.79 2.14
C GLN A 283 -9.75 -17.80 3.08
N THR A 284 -8.91 -18.68 3.63
CA THR A 284 -9.25 -19.55 4.76
C THR A 284 -9.11 -18.78 6.09
N SER A 285 -9.68 -19.33 7.17
CA SER A 285 -9.51 -18.78 8.51
C SER A 285 -8.15 -19.13 9.10
N ALA A 286 -7.61 -18.25 9.96
CA ALA A 286 -6.50 -18.62 10.83
C ALA A 286 -6.94 -19.71 11.82
N SER A 287 -6.05 -20.63 12.15
CA SER A 287 -6.36 -21.84 12.93
C SER A 287 -6.83 -21.58 14.36
N PHE A 288 -6.51 -20.43 14.90
CA PHE A 288 -6.85 -20.02 16.27
C PHE A 288 -8.02 -19.03 16.34
N VAL A 289 -8.65 -18.66 15.23
CA VAL A 289 -9.77 -17.70 15.20
C VAL A 289 -11.10 -18.41 15.34
N ARG A 290 -12.00 -17.82 16.12
CA ARG A 290 -13.39 -18.27 16.27
C ARG A 290 -14.34 -17.30 15.58
N SER A 291 -14.56 -17.55 14.30
CA SER A 291 -15.42 -16.70 13.45
C SER A 291 -16.92 -16.82 13.76
N ASP A 292 -17.33 -17.86 14.47
CA ASP A 292 -18.72 -18.11 14.88
C ASP A 292 -19.13 -17.33 16.14
N GLY A 293 -18.20 -16.56 16.73
CA GLY A 293 -18.42 -15.81 17.97
C GLY A 293 -18.50 -16.68 19.24
N SER A 294 -18.19 -17.98 19.13
CA SER A 294 -18.18 -18.87 20.29
C SER A 294 -17.06 -18.52 21.27
N ALA A 295 -17.28 -18.77 22.56
CA ALA A 295 -16.26 -18.59 23.58
C ALA A 295 -15.11 -19.58 23.40
N TYR A 296 -13.89 -19.15 23.75
CA TYR A 296 -12.72 -20.02 23.83
C TYR A 296 -12.86 -20.98 25.01
N PRO A 297 -12.43 -22.23 24.89
CA PRO A 297 -12.56 -23.21 25.95
C PRO A 297 -11.70 -22.83 27.16
N GLY A 298 -12.23 -23.16 28.36
CA GLY A 298 -11.56 -22.97 29.63
C GLY A 298 -11.69 -21.56 30.21
N ALA A 299 -10.80 -21.22 31.12
CA ALA A 299 -10.84 -19.98 31.88
C ALA A 299 -9.94 -18.91 31.30
N SER A 300 -10.39 -17.67 31.24
CA SER A 300 -9.62 -16.51 30.78
C SER A 300 -8.38 -16.23 31.64
N ALA A 301 -8.36 -16.68 32.91
CA ALA A 301 -7.20 -16.56 33.77
C ALA A 301 -6.01 -17.47 33.37
N MET A 302 -6.26 -18.54 32.58
CA MET A 302 -5.26 -19.48 32.09
C MET A 302 -5.58 -19.90 30.66
N PRO A 303 -5.38 -19.03 29.66
CA PRO A 303 -5.66 -19.34 28.25
C PRO A 303 -4.80 -20.53 27.79
N SER A 304 -5.41 -21.47 27.07
CA SER A 304 -4.74 -22.69 26.59
C SER A 304 -3.95 -22.49 25.30
N GLY A 305 -4.02 -21.31 24.68
CA GLY A 305 -3.32 -21.02 23.40
C GLY A 305 -3.67 -19.66 22.82
N PRO A 306 -3.24 -19.41 21.59
CA PRO A 306 -3.54 -18.18 20.88
C PRO A 306 -5.04 -17.97 20.71
N SER A 307 -5.47 -16.70 20.72
CA SER A 307 -6.88 -16.34 20.60
C SER A 307 -7.05 -14.97 19.93
N SER A 308 -8.00 -14.87 18.99
CA SER A 308 -8.38 -13.62 18.35
C SER A 308 -9.82 -13.71 17.82
N ASN A 309 -10.54 -12.61 17.91
CA ASN A 309 -11.84 -12.42 17.27
C ASN A 309 -11.72 -11.48 16.04
N ASP A 310 -10.53 -11.33 15.45
CA ASP A 310 -10.35 -10.48 14.28
C ASP A 310 -11.10 -11.04 13.07
N PRO A 311 -12.15 -10.37 12.57
CA PRO A 311 -12.87 -10.84 11.40
C PRO A 311 -12.00 -10.87 10.13
N LYS A 312 -10.89 -10.13 10.10
CA LYS A 312 -9.91 -10.15 8.97
C LYS A 312 -9.09 -11.44 8.94
N LEU A 313 -9.06 -12.19 10.03
CA LEU A 313 -8.39 -13.49 10.13
C LEU A 313 -9.36 -14.67 9.90
N ALA A 314 -10.65 -14.40 9.75
CA ALA A 314 -11.66 -15.40 9.45
C ALA A 314 -11.70 -15.74 7.96
N GLU A 315 -12.40 -16.82 7.62
CA GLU A 315 -12.73 -17.13 6.23
C GLU A 315 -13.56 -16.00 5.63
N LEU A 316 -13.16 -15.51 4.47
CA LEU A 316 -13.91 -14.50 3.75
C LEU A 316 -13.72 -14.62 2.23
N THR A 317 -14.72 -14.14 1.50
CA THR A 317 -14.68 -14.00 0.05
C THR A 317 -15.10 -12.59 -0.32
N THR A 318 -14.41 -12.00 -1.30
CA THR A 318 -14.79 -10.68 -1.84
C THR A 318 -14.79 -10.65 -3.36
N HIS A 319 -15.70 -9.87 -3.92
CA HIS A 319 -15.76 -9.52 -5.33
C HIS A 319 -15.65 -8.01 -5.46
N THR A 320 -14.64 -7.52 -6.16
CA THR A 320 -14.44 -6.09 -6.38
C THR A 320 -14.63 -5.77 -7.86
N PHE A 321 -15.45 -4.77 -8.15
CA PHE A 321 -15.68 -4.23 -9.49
C PHE A 321 -15.27 -2.75 -9.46
N GLY A 322 -14.37 -2.37 -10.34
CA GLY A 322 -13.87 -1.00 -10.42
C GLY A 322 -13.92 -0.43 -11.81
N VAL A 323 -14.16 0.89 -11.86
CA VAL A 323 -14.02 1.70 -13.06
C VAL A 323 -13.24 2.96 -12.73
N GLY A 324 -12.45 3.45 -13.67
CA GLY A 324 -11.67 4.66 -13.53
C GLY A 324 -11.45 5.36 -14.86
N LEU A 325 -11.16 6.63 -14.78
CA LEU A 325 -10.84 7.51 -15.90
C LEU A 325 -9.53 8.22 -15.59
N GLU A 326 -8.66 8.33 -16.56
CA GLU A 326 -7.50 9.20 -16.54
C GLU A 326 -7.54 10.12 -17.74
N TYR A 327 -7.38 11.41 -17.51
CA TYR A 327 -7.38 12.42 -18.57
C TYR A 327 -6.10 13.24 -18.53
N ARG A 328 -5.43 13.39 -19.69
CA ARG A 328 -4.25 14.24 -19.90
C ARG A 328 -4.65 15.57 -20.52
N PHE A 329 -3.96 16.61 -20.12
CA PHE A 329 -4.27 17.98 -20.57
C PHE A 329 -3.46 18.40 -21.81
N SER A 330 -3.27 17.52 -22.80
CA SER A 330 -2.48 17.81 -24.01
C SER A 330 -3.00 19.04 -24.78
N PHE A 331 -4.30 19.33 -24.68
CA PHE A 331 -4.91 20.51 -25.30
C PHE A 331 -4.38 21.85 -24.77
N LEU A 332 -3.66 21.86 -23.64
CA LEU A 332 -3.01 23.07 -23.11
C LEU A 332 -1.71 23.43 -23.85
N GLU A 333 -1.23 22.55 -24.73
CA GLU A 333 -0.09 22.83 -25.59
C GLU A 333 -0.32 24.14 -26.39
N HIS A 334 0.70 24.97 -26.46
CA HIS A 334 0.67 26.31 -27.09
C HIS A 334 -0.28 27.33 -26.43
N SER A 335 -0.80 27.03 -25.24
CA SER A 335 -1.58 28.00 -24.43
C SER A 335 -0.69 28.69 -23.39
N PHE A 336 -1.24 29.66 -22.65
CA PHE A 336 -0.53 30.26 -21.50
C PHE A 336 -0.33 29.26 -20.33
N LEU A 337 -1.01 28.09 -20.37
CA LEU A 337 -0.87 26.98 -19.43
C LEU A 337 -0.02 25.84 -20.00
N ASP A 338 0.84 26.10 -21.00
CA ASP A 338 1.67 25.08 -21.65
C ASP A 338 2.51 24.28 -20.66
N PHE A 339 2.92 24.86 -19.52
CA PHE A 339 3.58 24.15 -18.44
C PHE A 339 2.79 22.96 -17.87
N ALA A 340 1.46 22.97 -18.01
CA ALA A 340 0.56 21.91 -17.54
C ALA A 340 0.10 20.95 -18.65
N ARG A 341 0.63 21.04 -19.89
CA ARG A 341 0.23 20.16 -21.01
C ARG A 341 0.43 18.67 -20.73
N ASN A 342 1.40 18.32 -19.87
CA ASN A 342 1.67 16.96 -19.46
C ASN A 342 1.02 16.59 -18.13
N ALA A 343 0.22 17.49 -17.56
CA ALA A 343 -0.55 17.19 -16.35
C ALA A 343 -1.64 16.17 -16.65
N SER A 344 -2.02 15.40 -15.63
CA SER A 344 -3.13 14.47 -15.71
C SER A 344 -3.97 14.51 -14.44
N ILE A 345 -5.23 14.15 -14.58
CA ILE A 345 -6.12 13.83 -13.46
C ILE A 345 -6.62 12.41 -13.62
N ASP A 346 -6.83 11.73 -12.51
CA ASP A 346 -7.47 10.42 -12.47
C ASP A 346 -8.56 10.38 -11.41
N ILE A 347 -9.63 9.64 -11.71
CA ILE A 347 -10.69 9.31 -10.77
C ILE A 347 -11.03 7.84 -10.91
N SER A 348 -11.33 7.18 -9.81
CA SER A 348 -11.84 5.80 -9.84
C SER A 348 -12.86 5.56 -8.74
N ILE A 349 -13.71 4.59 -8.96
CA ILE A 349 -14.65 4.06 -7.99
C ILE A 349 -14.68 2.55 -8.06
N ASP A 350 -14.62 1.93 -6.89
CA ASP A 350 -14.65 0.49 -6.69
C ASP A 350 -15.78 0.12 -5.74
N ARG A 351 -16.56 -0.85 -6.10
CA ARG A 351 -17.52 -1.52 -5.23
C ARG A 351 -17.01 -2.90 -4.89
N TYR A 352 -16.85 -3.21 -3.59
CA TYR A 352 -16.60 -4.58 -3.21
C TYR A 352 -17.78 -5.15 -2.42
N LEU A 353 -18.06 -6.42 -2.72
CA LEU A 353 -19.07 -7.25 -2.04
C LEU A 353 -18.30 -8.26 -1.20
N SER A 354 -18.64 -8.38 0.08
CA SER A 354 -17.87 -9.19 1.02
C SER A 354 -18.76 -10.08 1.88
N THR A 355 -18.31 -11.30 2.13
CA THR A 355 -18.92 -12.20 3.11
C THR A 355 -18.48 -11.89 4.54
N SER A 356 -17.56 -10.95 4.73
CA SER A 356 -17.09 -10.48 6.04
C SER A 356 -18.23 -9.83 6.85
N THR A 357 -18.13 -9.88 8.17
CA THR A 357 -19.03 -9.17 9.09
C THR A 357 -19.00 -7.65 8.93
N PHE A 358 -17.96 -7.08 8.30
CA PHE A 358 -17.90 -5.66 7.93
C PHE A 358 -18.79 -5.31 6.75
N GLY A 359 -19.28 -6.31 5.99
CA GLY A 359 -20.17 -6.13 4.86
C GLY A 359 -19.49 -5.60 3.62
N ASP A 360 -20.31 -5.02 2.76
CA ASP A 360 -19.89 -4.44 1.49
C ASP A 360 -19.29 -3.05 1.67
N GLY A 361 -18.44 -2.64 0.73
CA GLY A 361 -17.83 -1.32 0.78
C GLY A 361 -17.66 -0.64 -0.57
N VAL A 362 -17.26 0.62 -0.51
CA VAL A 362 -16.94 1.47 -1.65
C VAL A 362 -15.58 2.10 -1.41
N MET A 363 -14.75 2.10 -2.45
CA MET A 363 -13.53 2.88 -2.51
C MET A 363 -13.66 3.88 -3.64
N ALA A 364 -13.19 5.11 -3.43
CA ALA A 364 -13.08 6.11 -4.47
C ALA A 364 -11.73 6.79 -4.37
N THR A 365 -11.12 7.06 -5.51
CA THR A 365 -9.84 7.77 -5.59
C THR A 365 -9.97 8.92 -6.57
N ALA A 366 -9.37 10.05 -6.23
CA ALA A 366 -9.15 11.15 -7.16
C ALA A 366 -7.70 11.61 -7.02
N GLY A 367 -7.01 11.77 -8.13
CA GLY A 367 -5.62 12.17 -8.17
C GLY A 367 -5.32 13.18 -9.27
N GLY A 368 -4.17 13.82 -9.15
CA GLY A 368 -3.62 14.69 -10.18
C GLY A 368 -2.10 14.68 -10.12
N ARG A 369 -1.50 14.78 -11.29
CA ARG A 369 -0.04 14.84 -11.47
C ARG A 369 0.32 16.02 -12.35
N LEU A 370 1.30 16.80 -11.92
CA LEU A 370 1.89 17.91 -12.66
C LEU A 370 3.39 17.67 -12.81
N PRO A 371 3.88 17.20 -13.97
CA PRO A 371 5.31 17.14 -14.29
C PRO A 371 5.88 18.54 -14.56
N PHE A 372 7.15 18.76 -14.26
CA PHE A 372 7.87 20.01 -14.52
C PHE A 372 9.34 19.75 -14.84
#